data_93c1cc54ef658e709e85b81ceb1e84ba
#
_entry.id   93c1cc54ef658e709e85b81ceb1e84ba
#
_cell.length_a   1.000
_cell.length_b   1.000
_cell.length_c   1.000
_cell.angle_alpha   90.00
_cell.angle_beta   90.00
_cell.angle_gamma   90.00
#
_symmetry.space_group_name_H-M   'P 1'
#
loop_
_entity.id
_entity.type
_entity.pdbx_description
1 polymer ?
#
loop_
_entity_poly.entity_id
_entity_poly.type
_entity_poly.pdbx_seq_one_letter_code
_entity_poly.pdbx_strand_id
1 'polypeptide(L)'
;MKVKIKPKKLGGTIPIPPSKSYSHRAIIAAALATPNKDKEVSRIDNLKYSVDITTTTEIMENWGANIEIGEDFEIIKGNSGIVNPKDEYTQCNESGSTIRFLIPIGLSNNNKIVFDGKGKLVERPLDSYYKIFDEQGIKYSNNNGWLPLNVDGQLKPGKYEIEGNISSQYITGLLYALPLLNGDSELRINKTLESKGYIDLTLEILEMSGIKVVNNNYKSFFIKGNQKYNPFDYVIEGDY
;
A
#
# COMPACT_ATOMS: atom_id res chain seq x y z
N MET A 1 -10.11 -17.35 27.32
CA MET A 1 -9.94 -18.78 27.04
C MET A 1 -8.55 -19.18 27.48
N LYS A 2 -8.39 -20.24 28.32
CA LYS A 2 -7.06 -20.76 28.70
C LYS A 2 -6.81 -22.00 27.86
N VAL A 3 -5.71 -22.06 27.12
CA VAL A 3 -5.31 -23.22 26.31
C VAL A 3 -4.10 -23.87 26.95
N LYS A 4 -4.14 -25.21 27.15
CA LYS A 4 -3.01 -25.99 27.63
C LYS A 4 -2.43 -26.78 26.46
N ILE A 5 -1.20 -26.43 26.08
CA ILE A 5 -0.46 -27.12 25.01
C ILE A 5 0.44 -28.20 25.69
N LYS A 6 0.32 -29.43 25.22
CA LYS A 6 1.25 -30.50 25.59
C LYS A 6 2.28 -30.67 24.48
N PRO A 7 3.58 -30.62 24.76
CA PRO A 7 4.60 -30.89 23.76
C PRO A 7 4.38 -32.26 23.12
N LYS A 8 4.42 -32.30 21.78
CA LYS A 8 4.25 -33.52 20.99
C LYS A 8 5.10 -33.43 19.73
N LYS A 9 5.71 -34.54 19.31
CA LYS A 9 6.36 -34.58 17.99
C LYS A 9 5.28 -34.44 16.92
N LEU A 10 5.42 -33.40 16.11
CA LEU A 10 4.51 -33.14 15.00
C LEU A 10 5.05 -33.79 13.73
N GLY A 11 4.17 -34.21 12.84
CA GLY A 11 4.48 -34.74 11.51
C GLY A 11 3.27 -34.54 10.59
N GLY A 12 3.50 -34.55 9.28
CA GLY A 12 2.49 -34.32 8.26
C GLY A 12 2.76 -33.07 7.45
N THR A 13 1.93 -32.83 6.47
CA THR A 13 1.95 -31.65 5.59
C THR A 13 0.70 -30.81 5.86
N ILE A 14 0.87 -29.52 6.05
CA ILE A 14 -0.25 -28.57 6.18
C ILE A 14 -0.14 -27.50 5.07
N PRO A 15 -1.24 -27.07 4.47
CA PRO A 15 -1.23 -25.92 3.58
C PRO A 15 -0.91 -24.65 4.40
N ILE A 16 0.02 -23.85 3.90
CA ILE A 16 0.33 -22.54 4.47
C ILE A 16 -0.67 -21.53 3.90
N PRO A 17 -1.31 -20.70 4.74
CA PRO A 17 -2.20 -19.66 4.23
C PRO A 17 -1.43 -18.63 3.39
N PRO A 18 -2.04 -18.04 2.38
CA PRO A 18 -1.40 -17.01 1.57
C PRO A 18 -1.05 -15.77 2.39
N SER A 19 0.06 -15.14 2.03
CA SER A 19 0.57 -13.96 2.72
C SER A 19 -0.31 -12.74 2.53
N LYS A 20 -0.87 -12.25 3.64
CA LYS A 20 -1.62 -10.99 3.65
C LYS A 20 -0.77 -9.81 3.18
N SER A 21 0.52 -9.83 3.51
CA SER A 21 1.46 -8.76 3.16
C SER A 21 1.70 -8.66 1.65
N TYR A 22 1.80 -9.79 0.95
CA TYR A 22 1.86 -9.82 -0.51
C TYR A 22 0.51 -9.45 -1.13
N SER A 23 -0.60 -9.96 -0.58
CA SER A 23 -1.94 -9.69 -1.12
C SER A 23 -2.25 -8.21 -1.22
N HIS A 24 -2.06 -7.43 -0.14
CA HIS A 24 -2.24 -5.97 -0.19
C HIS A 24 -1.40 -5.32 -1.30
N ARG A 25 -0.13 -5.72 -1.40
CA ARG A 25 0.81 -5.14 -2.35
C ARG A 25 0.44 -5.43 -3.79
N ALA A 26 0.12 -6.70 -4.08
CA ALA A 26 -0.25 -7.12 -5.42
C ALA A 26 -1.55 -6.46 -5.90
N ILE A 27 -2.58 -6.43 -5.06
CA ILE A 27 -3.87 -5.78 -5.35
C ILE A 27 -3.65 -4.28 -5.65
N ILE A 28 -2.89 -3.57 -4.82
CA ILE A 28 -2.63 -2.14 -5.01
C ILE A 28 -1.86 -1.90 -6.32
N ALA A 29 -0.79 -2.65 -6.60
CA ALA A 29 -0.02 -2.49 -7.83
C ALA A 29 -0.88 -2.78 -9.07
N ALA A 30 -1.67 -3.86 -9.05
CA ALA A 30 -2.57 -4.23 -10.13
C ALA A 30 -3.67 -3.17 -10.35
N ALA A 31 -4.22 -2.60 -9.26
CA ALA A 31 -5.22 -1.55 -9.33
C ALA A 31 -4.69 -0.20 -9.85
N LEU A 32 -3.39 0.08 -9.68
CA LEU A 32 -2.72 1.24 -10.26
C LEU A 32 -2.25 1.02 -11.70
N ALA A 33 -2.32 -0.21 -12.23
CA ALA A 33 -1.79 -0.56 -13.53
C ALA A 33 -2.48 0.20 -14.68
N THR A 34 -1.69 0.47 -15.72
CA THR A 34 -2.17 1.07 -16.97
C THR A 34 -2.42 -0.05 -17.96
N PRO A 35 -3.67 -0.34 -18.34
CA PRO A 35 -3.97 -1.29 -19.39
C PRO A 35 -3.22 -0.94 -20.69
N ASN A 36 -2.70 -1.94 -21.37
CA ASN A 36 -1.95 -1.76 -22.61
C ASN A 36 -2.34 -2.82 -23.64
N LYS A 37 -1.81 -2.71 -24.87
CA LYS A 37 -2.14 -3.62 -25.99
C LYS A 37 -1.75 -5.08 -25.76
N ASP A 38 -0.76 -5.32 -24.92
CA ASP A 38 -0.23 -6.66 -24.64
C ASP A 38 -0.97 -7.32 -23.47
N LYS A 39 -1.44 -6.52 -22.50
CA LYS A 39 -2.18 -7.00 -21.34
C LYS A 39 -3.13 -5.94 -20.79
N GLU A 40 -4.40 -6.26 -20.69
CA GLU A 40 -5.44 -5.33 -20.26
C GLU A 40 -5.73 -5.42 -18.75
N VAL A 41 -5.61 -6.60 -18.19
CA VAL A 41 -5.93 -6.90 -16.78
C VAL A 41 -4.78 -7.61 -16.09
N SER A 42 -4.72 -7.49 -14.78
CA SER A 42 -3.90 -8.34 -13.90
C SER A 42 -4.75 -9.45 -13.32
N ARG A 43 -4.14 -10.63 -13.09
CA ARG A 43 -4.77 -11.71 -12.33
C ARG A 43 -3.96 -12.01 -11.08
N ILE A 44 -4.59 -11.89 -9.92
CA ILE A 44 -3.98 -12.20 -8.63
C ILE A 44 -4.66 -13.44 -8.06
N ASP A 45 -3.92 -14.53 -7.99
CA ASP A 45 -4.40 -15.84 -7.54
C ASP A 45 -3.95 -16.16 -6.11
N ASN A 46 -4.57 -17.19 -5.51
CA ASN A 46 -4.32 -17.67 -4.16
C ASN A 46 -4.56 -16.57 -3.11
N LEU A 47 -5.64 -15.81 -3.26
CA LEU A 47 -6.06 -14.83 -2.29
C LEU A 47 -6.87 -15.47 -1.17
N LYS A 48 -6.67 -15.01 0.05
CA LYS A 48 -7.55 -15.33 1.18
C LYS A 48 -8.17 -14.04 1.69
N TYR A 49 -9.46 -13.90 1.47
CA TYR A 49 -10.20 -12.72 1.91
C TYR A 49 -10.28 -12.65 3.43
N SER A 50 -9.72 -11.60 3.95
CA SER A 50 -9.88 -11.13 5.33
C SER A 50 -10.50 -9.74 5.27
N VAL A 51 -11.01 -9.23 6.37
CA VAL A 51 -11.53 -7.85 6.42
C VAL A 51 -10.53 -6.85 5.85
N ASP A 52 -9.24 -7.01 6.16
CA ASP A 52 -8.19 -6.11 5.68
C ASP A 52 -8.02 -6.16 4.15
N ILE A 53 -7.99 -7.36 3.56
CA ILE A 53 -7.86 -7.54 2.11
C ILE A 53 -9.08 -7.00 1.39
N THR A 54 -10.28 -7.42 1.81
CA THR A 54 -11.55 -6.93 1.24
C THR A 54 -11.61 -5.39 1.30
N THR A 55 -11.22 -4.79 2.43
CA THR A 55 -11.16 -3.33 2.57
C THR A 55 -10.22 -2.68 1.55
N THR A 56 -9.04 -3.27 1.30
CA THR A 56 -8.12 -2.72 0.30
C THR A 56 -8.71 -2.81 -1.11
N THR A 57 -9.30 -3.95 -1.47
CA THR A 57 -9.97 -4.17 -2.76
C THR A 57 -11.09 -3.16 -2.98
N GLU A 58 -12.01 -3.02 -2.01
CA GLU A 58 -13.14 -2.07 -2.07
C GLU A 58 -12.68 -0.61 -2.25
N ILE A 59 -11.62 -0.20 -1.54
CA ILE A 59 -11.09 1.15 -1.67
C ILE A 59 -10.46 1.34 -3.07
N MET A 60 -9.69 0.40 -3.57
CA MET A 60 -9.09 0.52 -4.90
C MET A 60 -10.15 0.54 -6.01
N GLU A 61 -11.26 -0.19 -5.84
CA GLU A 61 -12.41 -0.12 -6.73
C GLU A 61 -13.13 1.24 -6.65
N ASN A 62 -13.31 1.79 -5.44
CA ASN A 62 -13.82 3.15 -5.24
C ASN A 62 -12.90 4.18 -5.92
N TRP A 63 -11.60 3.95 -5.95
CA TRP A 63 -10.58 4.83 -6.55
C TRP A 63 -10.39 4.60 -8.06
N GLY A 64 -11.28 3.84 -8.70
CA GLY A 64 -11.42 3.76 -10.15
C GLY A 64 -10.86 2.50 -10.81
N ALA A 65 -10.33 1.54 -10.08
CA ALA A 65 -10.05 0.22 -10.62
C ALA A 65 -11.37 -0.53 -10.89
N ASN A 66 -11.36 -1.47 -11.85
CA ASN A 66 -12.47 -2.40 -12.06
C ASN A 66 -12.00 -3.79 -11.64
N ILE A 67 -12.63 -4.35 -10.60
CA ILE A 67 -12.19 -5.57 -9.94
C ILE A 67 -13.29 -6.62 -9.98
N GLU A 68 -13.00 -7.76 -10.60
CA GLU A 68 -13.83 -8.96 -10.55
C GLU A 68 -13.28 -9.89 -9.47
N ILE A 69 -14.10 -10.21 -8.48
CA ILE A 69 -13.72 -11.02 -7.31
C ILE A 69 -14.17 -12.46 -7.53
N GLY A 70 -13.22 -13.41 -7.50
CA GLY A 70 -13.46 -14.85 -7.49
C GLY A 70 -13.42 -15.43 -6.08
N GLU A 71 -13.39 -16.76 -5.98
CA GLU A 71 -13.34 -17.47 -4.69
C GLU A 71 -11.99 -17.23 -3.98
N ASP A 72 -10.88 -17.31 -4.74
CA ASP A 72 -9.50 -17.13 -4.26
C ASP A 72 -8.63 -16.32 -5.23
N PHE A 73 -9.25 -15.52 -6.11
CA PHE A 73 -8.54 -14.68 -7.07
C PHE A 73 -9.27 -13.35 -7.33
N GLU A 74 -8.54 -12.40 -7.88
CA GLU A 74 -9.10 -11.16 -8.43
C GLU A 74 -8.58 -10.94 -9.86
N ILE A 75 -9.47 -10.48 -10.76
CA ILE A 75 -9.11 -9.94 -12.07
C ILE A 75 -9.27 -8.43 -12.01
N ILE A 76 -8.18 -7.71 -12.21
CA ILE A 76 -8.10 -6.28 -11.94
C ILE A 76 -7.73 -5.52 -13.22
N LYS A 77 -8.63 -4.67 -13.70
CA LYS A 77 -8.33 -3.63 -14.68
C LYS A 77 -7.99 -2.35 -13.93
N GLY A 78 -6.74 -1.94 -14.01
CA GLY A 78 -6.23 -0.82 -13.22
C GLY A 78 -6.73 0.55 -13.71
N ASN A 79 -6.58 1.55 -12.83
CA ASN A 79 -7.01 2.94 -13.03
C ASN A 79 -5.94 3.83 -13.71
N SER A 80 -4.85 3.25 -14.22
CA SER A 80 -3.73 3.96 -14.86
C SER A 80 -2.97 4.93 -13.94
N GLY A 81 -2.94 4.64 -12.65
CA GLY A 81 -2.33 5.51 -11.64
C GLY A 81 -3.12 6.80 -11.37
N ILE A 82 -4.35 6.89 -11.88
CA ILE A 82 -5.22 8.04 -11.67
C ILE A 82 -6.19 7.71 -10.56
N VAL A 83 -5.87 8.16 -9.34
CA VAL A 83 -6.75 8.02 -8.19
C VAL A 83 -7.87 9.07 -8.30
N ASN A 84 -9.09 8.60 -8.48
CA ASN A 84 -10.28 9.44 -8.57
C ASN A 84 -11.39 8.84 -7.71
N PRO A 85 -11.41 9.15 -6.40
CA PRO A 85 -12.40 8.60 -5.48
C PRO A 85 -13.83 8.93 -5.92
N LYS A 86 -14.68 7.92 -6.04
CA LYS A 86 -16.13 8.09 -6.27
C LYS A 86 -16.80 8.63 -5.01
N ASP A 87 -16.26 8.30 -3.84
CA ASP A 87 -16.61 8.82 -2.53
C ASP A 87 -15.34 9.29 -1.83
N GLU A 88 -15.33 10.54 -1.35
CA GLU A 88 -14.20 11.11 -0.60
C GLU A 88 -13.97 10.35 0.73
N TYR A 89 -14.99 9.68 1.27
CA TYR A 89 -14.89 8.96 2.52
C TYR A 89 -14.32 7.55 2.31
N THR A 90 -13.15 7.33 2.89
CA THR A 90 -12.37 6.08 2.74
C THR A 90 -12.31 5.34 4.07
N GLN A 91 -13.15 4.32 4.23
CA GLN A 91 -13.21 3.50 5.45
C GLN A 91 -12.16 2.39 5.40
N CYS A 92 -11.15 2.46 6.27
CA CYS A 92 -10.05 1.49 6.36
C CYS A 92 -10.31 0.34 7.36
N ASN A 93 -11.48 0.28 7.99
CA ASN A 93 -11.82 -0.67 9.05
C ASN A 93 -10.74 -0.69 10.14
N GLU A 94 -10.12 -1.83 10.45
CA GLU A 94 -9.00 -1.94 11.41
C GLU A 94 -7.64 -2.15 10.72
N SER A 95 -7.57 -1.99 9.40
CA SER A 95 -6.38 -2.28 8.60
C SER A 95 -5.34 -1.17 8.62
N GLY A 96 -4.30 -1.34 9.44
CA GLY A 96 -3.16 -0.43 9.47
C GLY A 96 -2.31 -0.44 8.19
N SER A 97 -2.28 -1.55 7.46
CA SER A 97 -1.59 -1.63 6.16
C SER A 97 -2.34 -0.81 5.11
N THR A 98 -3.64 -1.01 5.00
CA THR A 98 -4.49 -0.30 4.04
C THR A 98 -4.35 1.22 4.20
N ILE A 99 -4.58 1.76 5.39
CA ILE A 99 -4.53 3.21 5.60
C ILE A 99 -3.14 3.78 5.29
N ARG A 100 -2.06 3.14 5.79
CA ARG A 100 -0.70 3.66 5.59
C ARG A 100 -0.20 3.52 4.16
N PHE A 101 -0.65 2.53 3.41
CA PHE A 101 -0.31 2.42 2.00
C PHE A 101 -1.08 3.44 1.16
N LEU A 102 -2.36 3.63 1.47
CA LEU A 102 -3.26 4.39 0.61
C LEU A 102 -3.20 5.91 0.83
N ILE A 103 -2.80 6.40 2.01
CA ILE A 103 -2.67 7.84 2.24
C ILE A 103 -1.78 8.52 1.17
N PRO A 104 -0.52 8.12 0.94
CA PRO A 104 0.30 8.77 -0.08
C PRO A 104 -0.17 8.46 -1.51
N ILE A 105 -0.75 7.28 -1.77
CA ILE A 105 -1.33 6.94 -3.07
C ILE A 105 -2.50 7.87 -3.38
N GLY A 106 -3.39 8.09 -2.42
CA GLY A 106 -4.51 9.03 -2.56
C GLY A 106 -4.06 10.46 -2.88
N LEU A 107 -2.89 10.84 -2.38
CA LEU A 107 -2.26 12.15 -2.62
C LEU A 107 -1.31 12.18 -3.83
N SER A 108 -1.23 11.11 -4.64
CA SER A 108 -0.48 11.15 -5.91
C SER A 108 -1.13 12.08 -6.94
N ASN A 109 -2.41 12.30 -6.83
CA ASN A 109 -3.19 13.30 -7.56
C ASN A 109 -3.71 14.36 -6.58
N ASN A 110 -4.22 15.47 -7.11
CA ASN A 110 -4.82 16.52 -6.28
C ASN A 110 -6.21 16.08 -5.82
N ASN A 111 -6.28 15.45 -4.67
CA ASN A 111 -7.50 14.89 -4.10
C ASN A 111 -7.83 15.48 -2.74
N LYS A 112 -9.12 15.38 -2.41
CA LYS A 112 -9.63 15.56 -1.06
C LYS A 112 -10.21 14.23 -0.60
N ILE A 113 -9.66 13.67 0.48
CA ILE A 113 -10.01 12.35 0.98
C ILE A 113 -10.14 12.39 2.51
N VAL A 114 -11.15 11.70 3.02
CA VAL A 114 -11.36 11.47 4.45
C VAL A 114 -11.00 10.01 4.74
N PHE A 115 -9.88 9.78 5.38
CA PHE A 115 -9.52 8.44 5.86
C PHE A 115 -10.08 8.23 7.26
N ASP A 116 -10.79 7.11 7.42
CA ASP A 116 -11.34 6.73 8.73
C ASP A 116 -11.10 5.23 9.01
N GLY A 117 -11.33 4.84 10.25
CA GLY A 117 -11.10 3.48 10.71
C GLY A 117 -12.00 3.10 11.88
N LYS A 118 -11.82 1.87 12.35
CA LYS A 118 -12.54 1.31 13.50
C LYS A 118 -11.57 0.75 14.52
N GLY A 119 -12.10 0.52 15.72
CA GLY A 119 -11.37 -0.14 16.80
C GLY A 119 -10.03 0.56 17.09
N LYS A 120 -8.99 -0.23 17.23
CA LYS A 120 -7.65 0.28 17.58
C LYS A 120 -6.96 1.08 16.47
N LEU A 121 -7.46 1.03 15.23
CA LEU A 121 -6.88 1.80 14.13
C LEU A 121 -7.04 3.30 14.37
N VAL A 122 -8.15 3.71 14.97
CA VAL A 122 -8.48 5.13 15.23
C VAL A 122 -7.36 5.85 15.99
N GLU A 123 -6.71 5.17 16.93
CA GLU A 123 -5.68 5.72 17.80
C GLU A 123 -4.24 5.46 17.31
N ARG A 124 -4.07 4.78 16.17
CA ARG A 124 -2.74 4.49 15.64
C ARG A 124 -2.10 5.75 15.06
N PRO A 125 -0.86 6.09 15.46
CA PRO A 125 -0.20 7.31 15.01
C PRO A 125 0.01 7.33 13.50
N LEU A 126 -0.10 8.52 12.90
CA LEU A 126 0.16 8.83 11.51
C LEU A 126 1.18 9.99 11.35
N ASP A 127 1.87 10.35 12.43
CA ASP A 127 2.78 11.49 12.55
C ASP A 127 3.86 11.53 11.47
N SER A 128 4.32 10.35 11.00
CA SER A 128 5.29 10.28 9.91
C SER A 128 4.79 10.92 8.62
N TYR A 129 3.47 10.91 8.37
CA TYR A 129 2.89 11.61 7.24
C TYR A 129 2.61 13.08 7.54
N TYR A 130 2.23 13.42 8.76
CA TYR A 130 1.96 14.82 9.12
C TYR A 130 3.18 15.71 8.88
N LYS A 131 4.39 15.22 9.23
CA LYS A 131 5.63 15.93 8.92
C LYS A 131 5.78 16.20 7.41
N ILE A 132 5.50 15.21 6.57
CA ILE A 132 5.56 15.37 5.11
C ILE A 132 4.50 16.38 4.63
N PHE A 133 3.30 16.35 5.21
CA PHE A 133 2.22 17.27 4.85
C PHE A 133 2.59 18.72 5.17
N ASP A 134 3.15 18.95 6.36
CA ASP A 134 3.62 20.29 6.79
C ASP A 134 4.73 20.81 5.85
N GLU A 135 5.72 19.97 5.53
CA GLU A 135 6.84 20.32 4.64
C GLU A 135 6.37 20.63 3.20
N GLN A 136 5.31 19.99 2.72
CA GLN A 136 4.80 20.15 1.36
C GLN A 136 3.59 21.08 1.24
N GLY A 137 3.07 21.58 2.36
CA GLY A 137 1.91 22.46 2.40
C GLY A 137 0.60 21.75 2.03
N ILE A 138 0.50 20.44 2.28
CA ILE A 138 -0.73 19.67 2.14
C ILE A 138 -1.63 20.00 3.33
N LYS A 139 -2.88 20.38 3.05
CA LYS A 139 -3.85 20.67 4.10
C LYS A 139 -4.36 19.38 4.71
N TYR A 140 -4.38 19.30 6.02
CA TYR A 140 -4.98 18.18 6.72
C TYR A 140 -5.63 18.61 8.05
N SER A 141 -6.54 17.79 8.52
CA SER A 141 -7.10 17.90 9.87
C SER A 141 -7.40 16.50 10.40
N ASN A 142 -7.29 16.35 11.71
CA ASN A 142 -7.56 15.10 12.41
C ASN A 142 -8.22 15.38 13.76
N ASN A 143 -8.62 14.35 14.47
CA ASN A 143 -9.19 14.46 15.80
C ASN A 143 -8.08 14.28 16.85
N ASN A 144 -7.36 15.36 17.20
CA ASN A 144 -6.25 15.35 18.16
C ASN A 144 -5.17 14.28 17.85
N GLY A 145 -4.80 14.13 16.58
CA GLY A 145 -3.84 13.12 16.11
C GLY A 145 -4.46 11.78 15.72
N TRP A 146 -5.75 11.59 15.93
CA TRP A 146 -6.51 10.37 15.65
C TRP A 146 -7.39 10.52 14.41
N LEU A 147 -7.94 9.39 13.96
CA LEU A 147 -8.93 9.40 12.87
C LEU A 147 -10.25 10.03 13.30
N PRO A 148 -11.05 10.56 12.36
CA PRO A 148 -10.78 10.61 10.92
C PRO A 148 -9.68 11.61 10.56
N LEU A 149 -8.88 11.27 9.53
CA LEU A 149 -7.89 12.14 8.91
C LEU A 149 -8.46 12.69 7.61
N ASN A 150 -8.67 14.00 7.54
CA ASN A 150 -9.00 14.70 6.30
C ASN A 150 -7.70 15.18 5.65
N VAL A 151 -7.52 14.94 4.36
CA VAL A 151 -6.41 15.44 3.57
C VAL A 151 -6.92 16.15 2.32
N ASP A 152 -6.26 17.25 1.92
CA ASP A 152 -6.61 18.04 0.75
C ASP A 152 -5.32 18.55 0.09
N GLY A 153 -4.99 18.01 -1.07
CA GLY A 153 -3.80 18.38 -1.82
C GLY A 153 -3.16 17.26 -2.60
N GLN A 154 -1.89 17.48 -2.96
CA GLN A 154 -1.09 16.57 -3.77
C GLN A 154 0.35 16.52 -3.27
N LEU A 155 0.94 15.32 -3.23
CA LEU A 155 2.38 15.12 -3.05
C LEU A 155 3.15 15.73 -4.22
N LYS A 156 4.26 16.38 -3.94
CA LYS A 156 5.17 16.95 -4.93
C LYS A 156 6.45 16.11 -5.01
N PRO A 157 7.02 15.94 -6.22
CA PRO A 157 8.31 15.27 -6.33
C PRO A 157 9.40 16.01 -5.53
N GLY A 158 10.42 15.28 -5.09
CA GLY A 158 11.52 15.85 -4.32
C GLY A 158 12.08 14.93 -3.25
N LYS A 159 12.56 15.53 -2.16
CA LYS A 159 13.19 14.80 -1.05
C LYS A 159 12.15 14.50 0.04
N TYR A 160 12.16 13.26 0.50
CA TYR A 160 11.34 12.75 1.58
C TYR A 160 12.22 12.13 2.64
N GLU A 161 11.87 12.30 3.89
CA GLU A 161 12.59 11.71 5.03
C GLU A 161 11.62 10.94 5.92
N ILE A 162 11.94 9.68 6.20
CA ILE A 162 11.14 8.79 7.07
C ILE A 162 12.07 8.11 8.08
N GLU A 163 11.59 7.95 9.29
CA GLU A 163 12.27 7.15 10.32
C GLU A 163 12.04 5.65 10.09
N GLY A 164 13.12 4.90 9.84
CA GLY A 164 13.07 3.47 9.52
C GLY A 164 12.68 2.56 10.69
N ASN A 165 12.76 3.04 11.93
CA ASN A 165 12.47 2.30 13.14
C ASN A 165 10.99 2.40 13.61
N ILE A 166 10.13 3.13 12.88
CA ILE A 166 8.72 3.28 13.25
C ILE A 166 7.88 2.17 12.59
N SER A 167 7.80 2.17 11.27
CA SER A 167 7.08 1.16 10.51
C SER A 167 7.44 1.21 9.02
N SER A 168 7.75 0.05 8.44
CA SER A 168 7.94 -0.10 6.99
C SER A 168 6.71 0.25 6.16
N GLN A 169 5.52 0.30 6.76
CA GLN A 169 4.27 0.62 6.06
C GLN A 169 4.26 2.04 5.51
N TYR A 170 4.88 3.01 6.20
CA TYR A 170 5.01 4.39 5.69
C TYR A 170 5.90 4.44 4.46
N ILE A 171 7.02 3.71 4.50
CA ILE A 171 7.96 3.62 3.37
C ILE A 171 7.26 2.95 2.18
N THR A 172 6.56 1.84 2.41
CA THR A 172 5.78 1.14 1.37
C THR A 172 4.78 2.05 0.68
N GLY A 173 3.99 2.81 1.44
CA GLY A 173 3.02 3.75 0.85
C GLY A 173 3.68 4.79 -0.05
N LEU A 174 4.79 5.38 0.38
CA LEU A 174 5.56 6.33 -0.45
C LEU A 174 6.16 5.66 -1.68
N LEU A 175 6.73 4.45 -1.57
CA LEU A 175 7.28 3.72 -2.70
C LEU A 175 6.22 3.42 -3.78
N TYR A 176 4.94 3.27 -3.42
CA TYR A 176 3.84 3.16 -4.38
C TYR A 176 3.43 4.49 -4.99
N ALA A 177 3.45 5.57 -4.23
CA ALA A 177 2.96 6.87 -4.70
C ALA A 177 3.99 7.64 -5.54
N LEU A 178 5.26 7.64 -5.13
CA LEU A 178 6.32 8.47 -5.73
C LEU A 178 6.56 8.19 -7.23
N PRO A 179 6.46 6.95 -7.75
CA PRO A 179 6.57 6.68 -9.18
C PRO A 179 5.53 7.41 -10.05
N LEU A 180 4.35 7.70 -9.47
CA LEU A 180 3.23 8.33 -10.17
C LEU A 180 3.39 9.86 -10.30
N LEU A 181 4.27 10.46 -9.49
CA LEU A 181 4.45 11.92 -9.45
C LEU A 181 5.11 12.46 -10.72
N ASN A 182 4.86 13.73 -11.01
CA ASN A 182 5.42 14.45 -12.15
C ASN A 182 6.86 14.93 -11.89
N GLY A 183 7.77 14.03 -11.57
CA GLY A 183 9.18 14.31 -11.34
C GLY A 183 9.84 13.34 -10.38
N ASP A 184 11.14 13.36 -10.33
CA ASP A 184 11.95 12.41 -9.57
C ASP A 184 11.91 12.68 -8.06
N SER A 185 12.04 11.62 -7.28
CA SER A 185 12.01 11.69 -5.82
C SER A 185 13.13 10.87 -5.18
N GLU A 186 13.59 11.31 -4.04
CA GLU A 186 14.51 10.57 -3.16
C GLU A 186 13.84 10.38 -1.79
N LEU A 187 13.64 9.13 -1.40
CA LEU A 187 13.15 8.77 -0.07
C LEU A 187 14.32 8.34 0.79
N ARG A 188 14.69 9.15 1.79
CA ARG A 188 15.75 8.88 2.74
C ARG A 188 15.21 8.22 4.00
N ILE A 189 15.94 7.22 4.46
CA ILE A 189 15.60 6.50 5.68
C ILE A 189 16.54 6.96 6.79
N ASN A 190 15.99 7.71 7.72
CA ASN A 190 16.69 8.10 8.94
C ASN A 190 16.56 6.98 9.97
N LYS A 191 17.57 6.79 10.80
CA LYS A 191 17.70 5.69 11.76
C LYS A 191 17.77 4.30 11.09
N THR A 192 17.84 3.27 11.89
CA THR A 192 17.94 1.88 11.40
C THR A 192 16.59 1.40 10.86
N LEU A 193 16.61 0.82 9.67
CA LEU A 193 15.42 0.16 9.11
C LEU A 193 15.27 -1.24 9.73
N GLU A 194 14.26 -1.42 10.56
CA GLU A 194 14.06 -2.66 11.31
C GLU A 194 13.36 -3.75 10.49
N SER A 195 12.46 -3.38 9.59
CA SER A 195 11.59 -4.30 8.85
C SER A 195 11.96 -4.41 7.37
N LYS A 196 13.24 -4.71 7.06
CA LYS A 196 13.74 -4.78 5.67
C LYS A 196 12.95 -5.74 4.80
N GLY A 197 12.64 -6.95 5.29
CA GLY A 197 11.90 -7.94 4.53
C GLY A 197 10.57 -7.41 3.96
N TYR A 198 9.83 -6.58 4.70
CA TYR A 198 8.59 -5.97 4.15
C TYR A 198 8.86 -4.94 3.06
N ILE A 199 10.03 -4.29 3.07
CA ILE A 199 10.43 -3.43 1.96
C ILE A 199 10.81 -4.26 0.74
N ASP A 200 11.48 -5.40 0.95
CA ASP A 200 11.83 -6.33 -0.13
C ASP A 200 10.57 -6.85 -0.84
N LEU A 201 9.53 -7.26 -0.10
CA LEU A 201 8.21 -7.60 -0.68
C LEU A 201 7.63 -6.45 -1.52
N THR A 202 7.82 -5.21 -1.07
CA THR A 202 7.33 -4.04 -1.80
C THR A 202 8.11 -3.86 -3.10
N LEU A 203 9.44 -3.92 -3.05
CA LEU A 203 10.31 -3.74 -4.21
C LEU A 203 10.08 -4.82 -5.26
N GLU A 204 9.87 -6.06 -4.84
CA GLU A 204 9.55 -7.19 -5.71
C GLU A 204 8.26 -6.95 -6.50
N ILE A 205 7.16 -6.61 -5.83
CA ILE A 205 5.88 -6.34 -6.52
C ILE A 205 5.98 -5.10 -7.42
N LEU A 206 6.72 -4.07 -7.01
CA LEU A 206 6.97 -2.90 -7.84
C LEU A 206 7.74 -3.28 -9.11
N GLU A 207 8.79 -4.08 -9.01
CA GLU A 207 9.57 -4.56 -10.15
C GLU A 207 8.70 -5.40 -11.11
N MET A 208 7.90 -6.34 -10.59
CA MET A 208 6.95 -7.14 -11.37
C MET A 208 5.93 -6.29 -12.12
N SER A 209 5.48 -5.20 -11.51
CA SER A 209 4.58 -4.23 -12.15
C SER A 209 5.30 -3.21 -13.05
N GLY A 210 6.61 -3.39 -13.29
CA GLY A 210 7.41 -2.54 -14.18
C GLY A 210 7.94 -1.25 -13.57
N ILE A 211 7.74 -1.03 -12.28
CA ILE A 211 8.25 0.14 -11.54
C ILE A 211 9.70 -0.07 -11.13
N LYS A 212 10.55 0.91 -11.44
CA LYS A 212 11.97 0.89 -11.11
C LYS A 212 12.29 1.77 -9.92
N VAL A 213 12.87 1.17 -8.89
CA VAL A 213 13.35 1.85 -7.69
C VAL A 213 14.82 1.51 -7.50
N VAL A 214 15.67 2.53 -7.37
CA VAL A 214 17.08 2.32 -7.05
C VAL A 214 17.25 2.30 -5.54
N ASN A 215 17.53 1.13 -4.98
CA ASN A 215 17.75 0.92 -3.56
C ASN A 215 19.24 1.13 -3.21
N ASN A 216 19.56 2.20 -2.49
CA ASN A 216 20.91 2.48 -1.99
C ASN A 216 21.08 1.88 -0.57
N ASN A 217 21.21 0.55 -0.50
CA ASN A 217 21.43 -0.20 0.74
C ASN A 217 20.45 0.17 1.87
N TYR A 218 19.17 0.38 1.54
CA TYR A 218 18.09 0.79 2.43
C TYR A 218 18.33 2.11 3.20
N LYS A 219 19.36 2.88 2.81
CA LYS A 219 19.61 4.23 3.34
C LYS A 219 18.80 5.29 2.60
N SER A 220 18.64 5.08 1.29
CA SER A 220 17.76 5.88 0.46
C SER A 220 17.25 5.08 -0.73
N PHE A 221 16.11 5.51 -1.26
CA PHE A 221 15.53 5.00 -2.48
C PHE A 221 15.40 6.16 -3.46
N PHE A 222 15.93 5.98 -4.68
CA PHE A 222 15.71 6.94 -5.76
C PHE A 222 14.64 6.41 -6.70
N ILE A 223 13.65 7.24 -6.97
CA ILE A 223 12.47 6.90 -7.75
C ILE A 223 12.31 7.94 -8.86
N LYS A 224 12.37 7.49 -10.12
CA LYS A 224 11.97 8.34 -11.24
C LYS A 224 10.47 8.56 -11.21
N GLY A 225 10.03 9.77 -11.49
CA GLY A 225 8.62 10.09 -11.65
C GLY A 225 8.09 9.68 -13.03
N ASN A 226 6.79 9.91 -13.22
CA ASN A 226 6.06 9.58 -14.47
C ASN A 226 6.18 8.11 -14.91
N GLN A 227 6.41 7.20 -13.97
CA GLN A 227 6.38 5.77 -14.24
C GLN A 227 4.93 5.27 -14.32
N LYS A 228 4.74 4.17 -15.04
CA LYS A 228 3.44 3.52 -15.19
C LYS A 228 3.54 2.09 -14.67
N TYR A 229 2.61 1.72 -13.82
CA TYR A 229 2.41 0.33 -13.44
C TYR A 229 1.89 -0.44 -14.66
N ASN A 230 2.44 -1.60 -14.92
CA ASN A 230 1.97 -2.50 -15.96
C ASN A 230 1.08 -3.58 -15.35
N PRO A 231 0.06 -4.08 -16.06
CA PRO A 231 -0.68 -5.27 -15.64
C PRO A 231 0.26 -6.49 -15.56
N PHE A 232 0.05 -7.34 -14.53
CA PHE A 232 0.85 -8.54 -14.28
C PHE A 232 0.00 -9.63 -13.64
N ASP A 233 0.43 -10.89 -13.74
CA ASP A 233 -0.19 -11.99 -13.01
C ASP A 233 0.71 -12.41 -11.86
N TYR A 234 0.10 -12.75 -10.73
CA TYR A 234 0.82 -13.17 -9.55
C TYR A 234 0.02 -14.17 -8.71
N VAL A 235 0.69 -15.22 -8.28
CA VAL A 235 0.14 -16.19 -7.34
C VAL A 235 0.70 -15.86 -5.96
N ILE A 236 -0.18 -15.50 -5.01
CA ILE A 236 0.25 -15.11 -3.66
C ILE A 236 0.94 -16.27 -2.97
N GLU A 237 2.15 -16.02 -2.50
CA GLU A 237 2.96 -16.99 -1.77
C GLU A 237 2.42 -17.25 -0.36
N GLY A 238 2.87 -18.37 0.24
CA GLY A 238 2.54 -18.69 1.63
C GLY A 238 3.15 -17.69 2.62
N ASP A 239 2.47 -17.50 3.74
CA ASP A 239 2.93 -16.65 4.86
C ASP A 239 3.78 -17.53 5.82
N TYR A 240 5.10 -17.27 5.92
CA TYR A 240 6.04 -18.06 6.72
C TYR A 240 6.32 -17.39 8.07
#